data_d3a5e756773c02f04e117b12c9c8adee
#
_entry.id   d3a5e756773c02f04e117b12c9c8adee
#
_cell.length_a   1.000
_cell.length_b   1.000
_cell.length_c   1.000
_cell.angle_alpha   90.00
_cell.angle_beta   90.00
_cell.angle_gamma   90.00
#
_symmetry.space_group_name_H-M   'P 1'
#
loop_
_entity.id
_entity.type
_entity.pdbx_description
1 polymer ?
#
loop_
_entity_poly.entity_id
_entity_poly.type
_entity_poly.pdbx_seq_one_letter_code
_entity_poly.pdbx_strand_id
1 'polypeptide(L)'
;MKTSDKILQTIKRQGAVTAKQLSEEFGMTTMGARQHLQSLEDDGILAFHDVKVKVGRPTRHWSLTQQGHGQFSDRHGELTIQVIDAVENLFGKEGVAKVAAEREQHTLKQYQTALSDCDSLISKLKKLTQLREDEGYMAELQEHDDHYILIENHCPICKAATRCPSLCQSELNVFKELLKDECHVSRTEHIITGERRCTYTLTPSY
;
A
#
# COMPACT_ATOMS: atom_id res chain seq x y z
N MET A 1 -22.66 12.13 -1.50
CA MET A 1 -21.25 12.51 -1.19
C MET A 1 -21.24 13.17 0.17
N LYS A 2 -20.41 12.68 1.10
CA LYS A 2 -20.30 13.24 2.47
C LYS A 2 -19.69 14.65 2.42
N THR A 3 -19.94 15.46 3.45
CA THR A 3 -19.36 16.81 3.53
C THR A 3 -17.84 16.80 3.52
N SER A 4 -17.22 15.84 4.22
CA SER A 4 -15.76 15.65 4.22
C SER A 4 -15.20 15.41 2.81
N ASP A 5 -15.88 14.60 1.98
CA ASP A 5 -15.45 14.33 0.60
C ASP A 5 -15.46 15.62 -0.24
N LYS A 6 -16.50 16.46 -0.08
CA LYS A 6 -16.60 17.76 -0.77
C LYS A 6 -15.45 18.68 -0.37
N ILE A 7 -15.16 18.76 0.94
CA ILE A 7 -14.04 19.56 1.47
C ILE A 7 -12.72 19.10 0.87
N LEU A 8 -12.43 17.79 0.86
CA LEU A 8 -11.21 17.24 0.26
C LEU A 8 -11.11 17.57 -1.22
N GLN A 9 -12.21 17.46 -1.97
CA GLN A 9 -12.23 17.84 -3.39
C GLN A 9 -11.96 19.33 -3.62
N THR A 10 -12.52 20.19 -2.77
CA THR A 10 -12.28 21.64 -2.82
C THR A 10 -10.79 21.94 -2.56
N ILE A 11 -10.22 21.37 -1.49
CA ILE A 11 -8.79 21.53 -1.19
C ILE A 11 -7.91 20.99 -2.32
N LYS A 12 -8.28 19.85 -2.91
CA LYS A 12 -7.53 19.28 -4.05
C LYS A 12 -7.49 20.21 -5.27
N ARG A 13 -8.58 20.93 -5.53
CA ARG A 13 -8.72 21.82 -6.71
C ARG A 13 -8.14 23.22 -6.47
N GLN A 14 -8.33 23.75 -5.26
CA GLN A 14 -8.03 25.16 -4.97
C GLN A 14 -6.72 25.35 -4.20
N GLY A 15 -6.15 24.27 -3.63
CA GLY A 15 -5.02 24.34 -2.71
C GLY A 15 -5.47 24.58 -1.28
N ALA A 16 -4.62 25.24 -0.48
CA ALA A 16 -4.92 25.49 0.92
C ALA A 16 -6.14 26.40 1.13
N VAL A 17 -7.04 26.02 2.04
CA VAL A 17 -8.29 26.74 2.33
C VAL A 17 -8.41 27.10 3.80
N THR A 18 -9.24 28.10 4.09
CA THR A 18 -9.62 28.50 5.46
C THR A 18 -11.03 28.00 5.80
N ALA A 19 -11.33 27.87 7.10
CA ALA A 19 -12.68 27.54 7.54
C ALA A 19 -13.73 28.55 7.10
N LYS A 20 -13.35 29.83 6.93
CA LYS A 20 -14.24 30.88 6.44
C LYS A 20 -14.61 30.63 4.96
N GLN A 21 -13.65 30.36 4.11
CA GLN A 21 -13.88 30.05 2.69
C GLN A 21 -14.83 28.84 2.53
N LEU A 22 -14.59 27.74 3.27
CA LEU A 22 -15.47 26.58 3.22
C LEU A 22 -16.87 26.87 3.74
N SER A 23 -17.00 27.70 4.80
CA SER A 23 -18.32 28.09 5.33
C SER A 23 -19.13 28.87 4.31
N GLU A 24 -18.50 29.78 3.56
CA GLU A 24 -19.11 30.54 2.47
C GLU A 24 -19.48 29.65 1.29
N GLU A 25 -18.56 28.76 0.85
CA GLU A 25 -18.76 27.87 -0.30
C GLU A 25 -19.87 26.84 -0.07
N PHE A 26 -19.96 26.28 1.15
CA PHE A 26 -20.90 25.19 1.45
C PHE A 26 -22.14 25.64 2.24
N GLY A 27 -22.30 26.92 2.53
CA GLY A 27 -23.44 27.43 3.28
C GLY A 27 -23.53 26.90 4.70
N MET A 28 -22.41 26.61 5.33
CA MET A 28 -22.34 26.11 6.71
C MET A 28 -21.76 27.16 7.67
N THR A 29 -21.83 26.91 8.96
CA THR A 29 -21.18 27.80 9.95
C THR A 29 -19.66 27.63 9.92
N THR A 30 -18.91 28.70 10.18
CA THR A 30 -17.43 28.63 10.26
C THR A 30 -16.98 27.63 11.35
N MET A 31 -17.75 27.46 12.42
CA MET A 31 -17.47 26.45 13.45
C MET A 31 -17.65 25.04 12.93
N GLY A 32 -18.70 24.76 12.15
CA GLY A 32 -18.92 23.46 11.50
C GLY A 32 -17.82 23.13 10.49
N ALA A 33 -17.44 24.12 9.65
CA ALA A 33 -16.30 23.96 8.75
C ALA A 33 -15.00 23.61 9.51
N ARG A 34 -14.74 24.32 10.63
CA ARG A 34 -13.56 24.06 11.47
C ARG A 34 -13.58 22.67 12.10
N GLN A 35 -14.73 22.17 12.55
CA GLN A 35 -14.85 20.81 13.08
C GLN A 35 -14.51 19.74 12.04
N HIS A 36 -15.00 19.88 10.80
CA HIS A 36 -14.64 18.98 9.72
C HIS A 36 -13.14 19.04 9.37
N LEU A 37 -12.56 20.24 9.32
CA LEU A 37 -11.12 20.41 9.04
C LEU A 37 -10.26 19.81 10.14
N GLN A 38 -10.66 19.99 11.43
CA GLN A 38 -9.95 19.42 12.57
C GLN A 38 -10.01 17.88 12.56
N SER A 39 -11.20 17.30 12.31
CA SER A 39 -11.32 15.84 12.20
C SER A 39 -10.41 15.26 11.11
N LEU A 40 -10.34 15.91 9.95
CA LEU A 40 -9.46 15.47 8.85
C LEU A 40 -7.97 15.70 9.17
N GLU A 41 -7.64 16.69 10.00
CA GLU A 41 -6.29 16.92 10.52
C GLU A 41 -5.91 15.84 11.53
N ASP A 42 -6.81 15.50 12.47
CA ASP A 42 -6.63 14.43 13.46
C ASP A 42 -6.44 13.05 12.79
N ASP A 43 -7.10 12.83 11.67
CA ASP A 43 -6.94 11.63 10.81
C ASP A 43 -5.64 11.66 9.96
N GLY A 44 -4.84 12.73 10.07
CA GLY A 44 -3.59 12.89 9.29
C GLY A 44 -3.79 13.20 7.79
N ILE A 45 -5.03 13.44 7.36
CA ILE A 45 -5.39 13.71 5.97
C ILE A 45 -5.08 15.16 5.58
N LEU A 46 -5.26 16.10 6.51
CA LEU A 46 -4.92 17.50 6.35
C LEU A 46 -3.80 17.92 7.31
N ALA A 47 -3.05 18.91 6.88
CA ALA A 47 -2.15 19.68 7.74
C ALA A 47 -2.47 21.17 7.59
N PHE A 48 -2.14 21.96 8.61
CA PHE A 48 -2.35 23.39 8.54
C PHE A 48 -1.05 24.19 8.65
N HIS A 49 -1.12 25.43 8.18
CA HIS A 49 -0.14 26.47 8.46
C HIS A 49 -0.86 27.79 8.74
N ASP A 50 -0.29 28.59 9.59
CA ASP A 50 -0.85 29.89 9.95
C ASP A 50 -0.25 31.01 9.07
N VAL A 51 -1.12 31.78 8.41
CA VAL A 51 -0.75 32.92 7.58
C VAL A 51 -0.97 34.22 8.36
N LYS A 52 0.10 35.01 8.52
CA LYS A 52 0.01 36.32 9.17
C LYS A 52 -0.84 37.28 8.34
N VAL A 53 -1.75 37.96 8.99
CA VAL A 53 -2.57 39.04 8.41
C VAL A 53 -2.09 40.40 8.93
N LYS A 54 -2.32 41.46 8.15
CA LYS A 54 -1.87 42.83 8.51
C LYS A 54 -2.42 43.32 9.87
N VAL A 55 -3.64 42.92 10.19
CA VAL A 55 -4.33 43.26 11.45
C VAL A 55 -5.12 42.03 11.91
N GLY A 56 -4.93 41.61 13.17
CA GLY A 56 -5.66 40.51 13.78
C GLY A 56 -4.82 39.25 14.00
N ARG A 57 -5.52 38.17 14.40
CA ARG A 57 -4.89 36.86 14.63
C ARG A 57 -4.53 36.21 13.33
N PRO A 58 -3.40 35.49 13.22
CA PRO A 58 -3.06 34.68 12.05
C PRO A 58 -4.21 33.77 11.63
N THR A 59 -4.38 33.62 10.32
CA THR A 59 -5.45 32.80 9.74
C THR A 59 -4.90 31.43 9.41
N ARG A 60 -5.54 30.38 9.91
CA ARG A 60 -5.18 28.99 9.65
C ARG A 60 -5.66 28.58 8.26
N HIS A 61 -4.74 28.02 7.50
CA HIS A 61 -4.96 27.44 6.16
C HIS A 61 -4.68 25.95 6.21
N TRP A 62 -5.62 25.11 5.74
CA TRP A 62 -5.47 23.66 5.67
C TRP A 62 -5.19 23.21 4.25
N SER A 63 -4.24 22.30 4.09
CA SER A 63 -3.85 21.67 2.85
C SER A 63 -3.79 20.15 2.99
N LEU A 64 -3.83 19.40 1.88
CA LEU A 64 -3.68 17.95 1.88
C LEU A 64 -2.25 17.57 2.30
N THR A 65 -2.15 16.54 3.13
CA THR A 65 -0.91 15.79 3.37
C THR A 65 -0.65 14.80 2.24
N GLN A 66 0.48 14.09 2.27
CA GLN A 66 0.73 12.96 1.37
C GLN A 66 -0.36 11.88 1.50
N GLN A 67 -0.77 11.56 2.74
CA GLN A 67 -1.88 10.64 3.02
C GLN A 67 -3.21 11.18 2.46
N GLY A 68 -3.45 12.48 2.58
CA GLY A 68 -4.63 13.14 2.01
C GLY A 68 -4.66 13.11 0.48
N HIS A 69 -3.49 13.21 -0.17
CA HIS A 69 -3.41 13.01 -1.62
C HIS A 69 -3.75 11.57 -2.03
N GLY A 70 -3.43 10.58 -1.20
CA GLY A 70 -3.77 9.16 -1.40
C GLY A 70 -5.27 8.84 -1.31
N GLN A 71 -6.11 9.75 -0.78
CA GLN A 71 -7.58 9.56 -0.73
C GLN A 71 -8.26 9.68 -2.11
N PHE A 72 -7.55 10.15 -3.12
CA PHE A 72 -8.09 10.28 -4.48
C PHE A 72 -7.75 9.05 -5.31
N SER A 73 -8.70 8.65 -6.16
CA SER A 73 -8.47 7.53 -7.08
C SER A 73 -7.25 7.80 -7.97
N ASP A 74 -6.44 6.79 -8.15
CA ASP A 74 -5.32 6.78 -9.08
C ASP A 74 -5.56 5.81 -10.25
N ARG A 75 -4.65 5.82 -11.21
CA ARG A 75 -4.64 4.92 -12.36
C ARG A 75 -3.38 4.06 -12.41
N HIS A 76 -2.65 3.91 -11.29
CA HIS A 76 -1.41 3.16 -11.26
C HIS A 76 -1.57 1.71 -11.73
N GLY A 77 -2.67 1.05 -11.33
CA GLY A 77 -2.96 -0.30 -11.79
C GLY A 77 -3.19 -0.40 -13.31
N GLU A 78 -3.91 0.57 -13.91
CA GLU A 78 -4.09 0.61 -15.38
C GLU A 78 -2.78 0.92 -16.10
N LEU A 79 -2.01 1.88 -15.60
CA LEU A 79 -0.69 2.22 -16.15
C LEU A 79 0.24 1.01 -16.12
N THR A 80 0.25 0.27 -15.02
CA THR A 80 1.06 -0.95 -14.89
C THR A 80 0.68 -1.98 -15.95
N ILE A 81 -0.62 -2.20 -16.19
CA ILE A 81 -1.09 -3.10 -17.26
C ILE A 81 -0.60 -2.61 -18.62
N GLN A 82 -0.75 -1.32 -18.93
CA GLN A 82 -0.29 -0.75 -20.20
C GLN A 82 1.22 -0.91 -20.39
N VAL A 83 2.01 -0.76 -19.33
CA VAL A 83 3.47 -0.99 -19.38
C VAL A 83 3.78 -2.47 -19.64
N ILE A 84 3.09 -3.40 -18.98
CA ILE A 84 3.26 -4.85 -19.23
C ILE A 84 2.90 -5.18 -20.68
N ASP A 85 1.78 -4.65 -21.20
CA ASP A 85 1.37 -4.84 -22.59
C ASP A 85 2.39 -4.26 -23.58
N ALA A 86 2.93 -3.09 -23.31
CA ALA A 86 3.97 -2.49 -24.14
C ALA A 86 5.25 -3.32 -24.16
N VAL A 87 5.68 -3.86 -23.00
CA VAL A 87 6.83 -4.75 -22.92
C VAL A 87 6.58 -6.04 -23.73
N GLU A 88 5.39 -6.63 -23.61
CA GLU A 88 5.03 -7.83 -24.37
C GLU A 88 5.01 -7.56 -25.89
N ASN A 89 4.44 -6.42 -26.31
CA ASN A 89 4.37 -6.03 -27.73
C ASN A 89 5.74 -5.74 -28.34
N LEU A 90 6.64 -5.11 -27.59
CA LEU A 90 7.97 -4.71 -28.10
C LEU A 90 9.01 -5.84 -27.99
N PHE A 91 8.94 -6.65 -26.95
CA PHE A 91 9.98 -7.62 -26.59
C PHE A 91 9.47 -9.06 -26.45
N GLY A 92 8.18 -9.29 -26.71
CA GLY A 92 7.53 -10.59 -26.59
C GLY A 92 7.39 -11.07 -25.14
N LYS A 93 6.89 -12.30 -24.96
CA LYS A 93 6.71 -12.94 -23.65
C LYS A 93 8.03 -13.08 -22.88
N GLU A 94 9.14 -13.26 -23.58
CA GLU A 94 10.47 -13.32 -22.97
C GLU A 94 10.86 -12.00 -22.31
N GLY A 95 10.51 -10.86 -22.91
CA GLY A 95 10.69 -9.54 -22.31
C GLY A 95 9.94 -9.39 -21.00
N VAL A 96 8.68 -9.82 -20.97
CA VAL A 96 7.87 -9.80 -19.72
C VAL A 96 8.47 -10.72 -18.66
N ALA A 97 8.94 -11.91 -19.04
CA ALA A 97 9.59 -12.84 -18.10
C ALA A 97 10.88 -12.24 -17.50
N LYS A 98 11.69 -11.53 -18.30
CA LYS A 98 12.90 -10.83 -17.81
C LYS A 98 12.56 -9.73 -16.83
N VAL A 99 11.52 -8.93 -17.09
CA VAL A 99 11.05 -7.89 -16.14
C VAL A 99 10.57 -8.50 -14.84
N ALA A 100 9.83 -9.61 -14.89
CA ALA A 100 9.37 -10.31 -13.68
C ALA A 100 10.55 -10.89 -12.88
N ALA A 101 11.55 -11.46 -13.53
CA ALA A 101 12.76 -11.99 -12.89
C ALA A 101 13.61 -10.87 -12.25
N GLU A 102 13.75 -9.72 -12.91
CA GLU A 102 14.47 -8.58 -12.36
C GLU A 102 13.78 -8.02 -11.10
N ARG A 103 12.44 -7.93 -11.14
CA ARG A 103 11.65 -7.57 -9.96
C ARG A 103 11.84 -8.57 -8.81
N GLU A 104 11.83 -9.88 -9.11
CA GLU A 104 12.08 -10.94 -8.14
C GLU A 104 13.43 -10.76 -7.43
N GLN A 105 14.50 -10.53 -8.19
CA GLN A 105 15.84 -10.32 -7.64
C GLN A 105 15.92 -9.04 -6.79
N HIS A 106 15.29 -7.97 -7.24
CA HIS A 106 15.25 -6.72 -6.49
C HIS A 106 14.53 -6.90 -5.14
N THR A 107 13.34 -7.51 -5.14
CA THR A 107 12.55 -7.77 -3.92
C THR A 107 13.29 -8.71 -2.98
N LEU A 108 13.89 -9.79 -3.52
CA LEU A 108 14.68 -10.74 -2.71
C LEU A 108 15.82 -10.02 -1.97
N LYS A 109 16.59 -9.19 -2.69
CA LYS A 109 17.69 -8.42 -2.09
C LYS A 109 17.22 -7.46 -1.00
N GLN A 110 16.10 -6.77 -1.22
CA GLN A 110 15.51 -5.88 -0.20
C GLN A 110 15.11 -6.66 1.06
N TYR A 111 14.45 -7.80 0.90
CA TYR A 111 14.02 -8.62 2.04
C TYR A 111 15.20 -9.27 2.75
N GLN A 112 16.21 -9.77 2.03
CA GLN A 112 17.45 -10.27 2.63
C GLN A 112 18.13 -9.22 3.51
N THR A 113 18.21 -7.99 3.01
CA THR A 113 18.78 -6.87 3.79
C THR A 113 17.92 -6.57 5.03
N ALA A 114 16.60 -6.55 4.90
CA ALA A 114 15.69 -6.24 6.01
C ALA A 114 15.66 -7.33 7.09
N LEU A 115 15.96 -8.59 6.72
CA LEU A 115 16.00 -9.74 7.61
C LEU A 115 17.39 -10.07 8.15
N SER A 116 18.44 -9.33 7.78
CA SER A 116 19.84 -9.62 8.14
C SER A 116 20.09 -9.70 9.64
N ASP A 117 19.36 -8.91 10.42
CA ASP A 117 19.50 -8.82 11.87
C ASP A 117 18.56 -9.77 12.64
N CYS A 118 17.87 -10.67 11.94
CA CYS A 118 16.96 -11.64 12.55
C CYS A 118 17.69 -12.95 12.87
N ASP A 119 17.76 -13.31 14.15
CA ASP A 119 18.54 -14.45 14.66
C ASP A 119 17.78 -15.79 14.65
N SER A 120 16.49 -15.80 14.36
CA SER A 120 15.64 -17.01 14.40
C SER A 120 14.57 -16.98 13.29
N LEU A 121 14.09 -18.17 12.90
CA LEU A 121 13.02 -18.30 11.92
C LEU A 121 11.80 -17.45 12.32
N ILE A 122 11.34 -17.53 13.58
CA ILE A 122 10.17 -16.77 14.03
C ILE A 122 10.40 -15.25 13.93
N SER A 123 11.60 -14.74 14.23
CA SER A 123 11.92 -13.32 14.09
C SER A 123 11.91 -12.90 12.63
N LYS A 124 12.42 -13.75 11.71
CA LYS A 124 12.36 -13.53 10.26
C LYS A 124 10.91 -13.50 9.75
N LEU A 125 10.08 -14.46 10.19
CA LEU A 125 8.68 -14.53 9.78
C LEU A 125 7.88 -13.30 10.26
N LYS A 126 8.08 -12.87 11.51
CA LYS A 126 7.45 -11.64 12.03
C LYS A 126 7.90 -10.41 11.26
N LYS A 127 9.19 -10.30 10.93
CA LYS A 127 9.71 -9.19 10.13
C LYS A 127 9.18 -9.21 8.71
N LEU A 128 9.13 -10.39 8.07
CA LEU A 128 8.54 -10.56 6.75
C LEU A 128 7.06 -10.15 6.74
N THR A 129 6.29 -10.59 7.75
CA THR A 129 4.87 -10.20 7.89
C THR A 129 4.73 -8.68 8.00
N GLN A 130 5.59 -8.02 8.79
CA GLN A 130 5.56 -6.56 8.91
C GLN A 130 5.88 -5.87 7.58
N LEU A 131 6.87 -6.35 6.82
CA LEU A 131 7.19 -5.82 5.50
C LEU A 131 5.98 -5.94 4.54
N ARG A 132 5.32 -7.10 4.56
CA ARG A 132 4.12 -7.32 3.73
C ARG A 132 2.94 -6.45 4.18
N GLU A 133 2.79 -6.22 5.48
CA GLU A 133 1.78 -5.27 6.00
C GLU A 133 2.07 -3.85 5.51
N ASP A 134 3.32 -3.38 5.63
CA ASP A 134 3.75 -2.05 5.18
C ASP A 134 3.58 -1.87 3.65
N GLU A 135 3.69 -2.95 2.88
CA GLU A 135 3.44 -2.98 1.43
C GLU A 135 1.94 -3.06 1.07
N GLY A 136 1.05 -3.17 2.06
CA GLY A 136 -0.40 -3.13 1.89
C GLY A 136 -1.06 -4.48 1.59
N TYR A 137 -0.40 -5.60 1.93
CA TYR A 137 -1.00 -6.95 1.75
C TYR A 137 -1.98 -7.34 2.85
N MET A 138 -2.17 -6.53 3.90
CA MET A 138 -2.94 -6.88 5.08
C MET A 138 -2.49 -8.23 5.63
N ALA A 139 -1.20 -8.30 6.00
CA ALA A 139 -0.50 -9.55 6.29
C ALA A 139 -0.63 -9.94 7.75
N GLU A 140 -0.85 -11.23 7.99
CA GLU A 140 -0.96 -11.82 9.33
C GLU A 140 -0.11 -13.08 9.41
N LEU A 141 0.50 -13.35 10.57
CA LEU A 141 1.22 -14.58 10.86
C LEU A 141 0.46 -15.39 11.92
N GLN A 142 0.18 -16.64 11.62
CA GLN A 142 -0.36 -17.60 12.58
C GLN A 142 0.72 -18.63 12.93
N GLU A 143 0.88 -18.91 14.22
CA GLU A 143 1.83 -19.86 14.75
C GLU A 143 1.08 -21.15 15.17
N HIS A 144 1.51 -22.30 14.66
CA HIS A 144 1.02 -23.63 14.99
C HIS A 144 2.17 -24.47 15.55
N ASP A 145 1.88 -25.62 16.14
CA ASP A 145 2.87 -26.46 16.81
C ASP A 145 3.98 -26.97 15.86
N ASP A 146 3.64 -27.25 14.60
CA ASP A 146 4.53 -27.85 13.60
C ASP A 146 4.77 -27.00 12.34
N HIS A 147 4.05 -25.87 12.20
CA HIS A 147 4.17 -24.99 11.04
C HIS A 147 3.71 -23.57 11.36
N TYR A 148 3.98 -22.65 10.42
CA TYR A 148 3.45 -21.27 10.43
C TYR A 148 2.58 -21.05 9.21
N ILE A 149 1.65 -20.11 9.31
CA ILE A 149 0.82 -19.68 8.18
C ILE A 149 0.95 -18.16 8.03
N LEU A 150 1.51 -17.73 6.90
CA LEU A 150 1.47 -16.33 6.49
C LEU A 150 0.23 -16.11 5.62
N ILE A 151 -0.62 -15.19 6.03
CA ILE A 151 -1.86 -14.84 5.38
C ILE A 151 -1.74 -13.44 4.79
N GLU A 152 -2.16 -13.24 3.56
CA GLU A 152 -2.28 -11.95 2.88
C GLU A 152 -3.74 -11.73 2.50
N ASN A 153 -4.46 -10.92 3.28
CA ASN A 153 -5.89 -10.68 3.10
C ASN A 153 -6.21 -9.76 1.91
N HIS A 154 -5.22 -9.02 1.41
CA HIS A 154 -5.30 -8.13 0.26
C HIS A 154 -4.09 -8.35 -0.66
N CYS A 155 -4.27 -8.11 -1.96
CA CYS A 155 -3.18 -8.14 -2.93
C CYS A 155 -3.11 -6.78 -3.66
N PRO A 156 -2.16 -5.89 -3.30
CA PRO A 156 -2.04 -4.57 -3.92
C PRO A 156 -1.62 -4.63 -5.39
N ILE A 157 -1.00 -5.72 -5.82
CA ILE A 157 -0.60 -5.94 -7.22
C ILE A 157 -1.60 -6.79 -8.01
N CYS A 158 -2.80 -7.07 -7.48
CA CYS A 158 -3.76 -8.03 -8.05
C CYS A 158 -4.04 -7.77 -9.54
N LYS A 159 -4.26 -6.52 -9.95
CA LYS A 159 -4.50 -6.15 -11.37
C LYS A 159 -3.32 -6.53 -12.27
N ALA A 160 -2.10 -6.23 -11.86
CA ALA A 160 -0.89 -6.57 -12.58
C ALA A 160 -0.65 -8.09 -12.61
N ALA A 161 -0.84 -8.77 -11.48
CA ALA A 161 -0.69 -10.22 -11.35
C ALA A 161 -1.71 -11.01 -12.16
N THR A 162 -2.95 -10.52 -12.29
CA THR A 162 -3.96 -11.10 -13.18
C THR A 162 -3.54 -11.00 -14.65
N ARG A 163 -2.98 -9.86 -15.07
CA ARG A 163 -2.46 -9.68 -16.44
C ARG A 163 -1.16 -10.44 -16.69
N CYS A 164 -0.31 -10.54 -15.68
CA CYS A 164 1.01 -11.20 -15.75
C CYS A 164 1.21 -12.13 -14.54
N PRO A 165 0.75 -13.40 -14.61
CA PRO A 165 0.83 -14.35 -13.49
C PRO A 165 2.26 -14.63 -13.00
N SER A 166 3.28 -14.41 -13.83
CA SER A 166 4.69 -14.54 -13.42
C SER A 166 5.09 -13.57 -12.31
N LEU A 167 4.43 -12.40 -12.20
CA LEU A 167 4.64 -11.47 -11.07
C LEU A 167 4.19 -12.08 -9.75
N CYS A 168 3.08 -12.81 -9.75
CA CYS A 168 2.59 -13.49 -8.57
C CYS A 168 3.41 -14.75 -8.24
N GLN A 169 3.94 -15.43 -9.26
CA GLN A 169 4.85 -16.55 -9.06
C GLN A 169 6.18 -16.08 -8.47
N SER A 170 6.69 -14.93 -8.90
CA SER A 170 7.93 -14.36 -8.37
C SER A 170 7.83 -14.05 -6.87
N GLU A 171 6.67 -13.66 -6.35
CA GLU A 171 6.46 -13.45 -4.91
C GLU A 171 6.64 -14.77 -4.11
N LEU A 172 6.07 -15.86 -4.60
CA LEU A 172 6.28 -17.18 -3.99
C LEU A 172 7.75 -17.61 -4.06
N ASN A 173 8.44 -17.34 -5.18
CA ASN A 173 9.84 -17.66 -5.36
C ASN A 173 10.72 -16.89 -4.37
N VAL A 174 10.43 -15.59 -4.17
CA VAL A 174 11.12 -14.76 -3.17
C VAL A 174 11.01 -15.38 -1.78
N PHE A 175 9.80 -15.79 -1.35
CA PHE A 175 9.63 -16.41 -0.03
C PHE A 175 10.38 -17.74 0.08
N LYS A 176 10.33 -18.57 -0.96
CA LYS A 176 11.07 -19.83 -1.01
C LYS A 176 12.57 -19.62 -0.90
N GLU A 177 13.13 -18.70 -1.68
CA GLU A 177 14.57 -18.44 -1.69
C GLU A 177 15.04 -17.75 -0.39
N LEU A 178 14.22 -16.84 0.16
CA LEU A 178 14.51 -16.14 1.41
C LEU A 178 14.61 -17.08 2.61
N LEU A 179 13.79 -18.15 2.63
CA LEU A 179 13.61 -19.05 3.77
C LEU A 179 14.11 -20.48 3.50
N LYS A 180 14.79 -20.72 2.38
CA LYS A 180 15.17 -22.06 1.86
C LYS A 180 15.94 -22.93 2.85
N ASP A 181 16.76 -22.31 3.68
CA ASP A 181 17.62 -23.02 4.63
C ASP A 181 16.92 -23.31 5.96
N GLU A 182 15.72 -22.76 6.18
CA GLU A 182 15.02 -22.81 7.46
C GLU A 182 13.64 -23.45 7.37
N CYS A 183 12.92 -23.28 6.25
CA CYS A 183 11.60 -23.88 6.09
C CYS A 183 11.22 -24.13 4.63
N HIS A 184 10.30 -25.06 4.44
CA HIS A 184 9.61 -25.29 3.17
C HIS A 184 8.41 -24.34 3.05
N VAL A 185 8.32 -23.62 1.93
CA VAL A 185 7.23 -22.67 1.66
C VAL A 185 6.33 -23.21 0.57
N SER A 186 5.02 -23.31 0.85
CA SER A 186 4.00 -23.65 -0.15
C SER A 186 2.84 -22.66 -0.11
N ARG A 187 2.31 -22.27 -1.27
CA ARG A 187 1.09 -21.47 -1.35
C ARG A 187 -0.11 -22.41 -1.34
N THR A 188 -1.01 -22.24 -0.37
CA THR A 188 -2.18 -23.09 -0.16
C THR A 188 -3.50 -22.46 -0.59
N GLU A 189 -3.62 -21.13 -0.52
CA GLU A 189 -4.74 -20.36 -1.11
C GLU A 189 -4.17 -19.28 -2.03
N HIS A 190 -4.88 -18.96 -3.14
CA HIS A 190 -4.37 -18.03 -4.13
C HIS A 190 -5.47 -17.13 -4.69
N ILE A 191 -5.40 -15.83 -4.42
CA ILE A 191 -6.44 -14.86 -4.77
C ILE A 191 -6.73 -14.80 -6.28
N ILE A 192 -5.73 -14.94 -7.15
CA ILE A 192 -5.94 -14.88 -8.60
C ILE A 192 -6.55 -16.17 -9.19
N THR A 193 -6.65 -17.24 -8.41
CA THR A 193 -7.37 -18.46 -8.80
C THR A 193 -8.79 -18.52 -8.24
N GLY A 194 -9.25 -17.43 -7.60
CA GLY A 194 -10.61 -17.28 -7.11
C GLY A 194 -10.78 -17.46 -5.61
N GLU A 195 -9.70 -17.72 -4.89
CA GLU A 195 -9.74 -17.78 -3.42
C GLU A 195 -9.88 -16.37 -2.82
N ARG A 196 -10.34 -16.28 -1.56
CA ARG A 196 -10.54 -15.01 -0.88
C ARG A 196 -9.25 -14.23 -0.65
N ARG A 197 -8.14 -14.93 -0.50
CA ARG A 197 -6.84 -14.39 -0.05
C ARG A 197 -5.68 -15.24 -0.57
N CYS A 198 -4.45 -14.83 -0.30
CA CYS A 198 -3.28 -15.70 -0.44
C CYS A 198 -2.88 -16.25 0.94
N THR A 199 -2.54 -17.52 0.99
CA THR A 199 -2.08 -18.19 2.22
C THR A 199 -0.85 -19.02 1.89
N TYR A 200 0.18 -18.89 2.73
CA TYR A 200 1.43 -19.62 2.58
C TYR A 200 1.66 -20.45 3.84
N THR A 201 1.80 -21.76 3.66
CA THR A 201 2.23 -22.67 4.74
C THR A 201 3.75 -22.75 4.74
N LEU A 202 4.34 -22.56 5.91
CA LEU A 202 5.76 -22.47 6.18
C LEU A 202 6.12 -23.57 7.16
N THR A 203 6.68 -24.69 6.66
CA THR A 203 7.02 -25.86 7.47
C THR A 203 8.51 -25.86 7.76
N PRO A 204 8.96 -25.74 9.05
CA PRO A 204 10.37 -25.77 9.41
C PRO A 204 11.08 -27.00 8.88
N SER A 205 12.31 -26.83 8.38
CA SER A 205 13.21 -27.93 7.99
C SER A 205 14.00 -28.34 9.23
N TYR A 206 13.83 -29.56 9.72
CA TYR A 206 14.57 -30.13 10.86
C TYR A 206 15.91 -30.70 10.41
#